data_957f6efb8acde058cb66141b214ffc02
#
_entry.id   957f6efb8acde058cb66141b214ffc02
#
_cell.length_a   1.000
_cell.length_b   1.000
_cell.length_c   1.000
_cell.angle_alpha   90.00
_cell.angle_beta   90.00
_cell.angle_gamma   90.00
#
_symmetry.space_group_name_H-M   'P 1'
#
loop_
_entity.id
_entity.type
_entity.pdbx_description
1 polymer ?
#
loop_
_entity_poly.entity_id
_entity_poly.type
_entity_poly.pdbx_seq_one_letter_code
_entity_poly.pdbx_strand_id
1 'polypeptide(L)'
;LLLSLVEDAGVAAGDIAVYDACRIFPAHMMELCSEGALAGVRFRYYDEGGPNDAAGDESAPVVWSADVAGAANVVPACVSEADYLINLASLKGHSYGLTLCGKNHFGSLVNSSRLRPPEAAGIHRYVSGQAMGMYTVLVDLFANRLLGGKTMLWMLDGLVPATSEGASVTREAAQWEGAPFDGGFAASIFLSQDPVAIDSVGADFLINQPAVVSRNAALEGNLGVENYLHEAALASAPPSGAAYRDGAGNPVESLGVHEHWNNSVERLYSRDRGESEGIELVRILR
;
A
#
# COMPACT_ATOMS: atom_id res chain seq x y z
N LEU A 1 -10.60 -1.89 -13.24
CA LEU A 1 -10.39 -3.05 -12.37
C LEU A 1 -11.71 -3.77 -12.07
N LEU A 2 -12.72 -3.13 -11.45
CA LEU A 2 -13.98 -3.82 -11.08
C LEU A 2 -14.68 -4.45 -12.29
N LEU A 3 -14.78 -3.72 -13.41
CA LEU A 3 -15.35 -4.27 -14.65
C LEU A 3 -14.56 -5.49 -15.14
N SER A 4 -13.23 -5.42 -15.11
CA SER A 4 -12.40 -6.58 -15.53
C SER A 4 -12.59 -7.79 -14.62
N LEU A 5 -12.80 -7.58 -13.32
CA LEU A 5 -13.12 -8.69 -12.41
C LEU A 5 -14.48 -9.34 -12.77
N VAL A 6 -15.47 -8.53 -13.10
CA VAL A 6 -16.82 -9.04 -13.40
C VAL A 6 -16.88 -9.62 -14.82
N GLU A 7 -16.45 -8.85 -15.83
CA GLU A 7 -16.67 -9.17 -17.24
C GLU A 7 -15.61 -10.12 -17.80
N ASP A 8 -14.34 -9.95 -17.39
CA ASP A 8 -13.23 -10.73 -17.94
C ASP A 8 -12.92 -11.96 -17.06
N ALA A 9 -12.92 -11.78 -15.74
CA ALA A 9 -12.59 -12.86 -14.79
C ALA A 9 -13.83 -13.63 -14.28
N GLY A 10 -15.05 -13.14 -14.54
CA GLY A 10 -16.29 -13.82 -14.19
C GLY A 10 -16.62 -13.80 -12.69
N VAL A 11 -16.06 -12.90 -11.92
CA VAL A 11 -16.37 -12.74 -10.49
C VAL A 11 -17.73 -12.10 -10.35
N ALA A 12 -18.63 -12.68 -9.56
CA ALA A 12 -19.94 -12.07 -9.33
C ALA A 12 -19.78 -10.73 -8.58
N ALA A 13 -20.48 -9.69 -9.03
CA ALA A 13 -20.41 -8.37 -8.42
C ALA A 13 -20.67 -8.38 -6.91
N GLY A 14 -21.60 -9.24 -6.45
CA GLY A 14 -21.91 -9.42 -5.02
C GLY A 14 -20.80 -10.06 -4.19
N ASP A 15 -19.81 -10.69 -4.84
CA ASP A 15 -18.65 -11.28 -4.18
C ASP A 15 -17.47 -10.30 -4.08
N ILE A 16 -17.62 -9.11 -4.68
CA ILE A 16 -16.60 -8.05 -4.62
C ILE A 16 -16.95 -7.09 -3.48
N ALA A 17 -15.97 -6.84 -2.61
CA ALA A 17 -16.02 -5.78 -1.60
C ALA A 17 -14.88 -4.76 -1.84
N VAL A 18 -15.23 -3.49 -1.98
CA VAL A 18 -14.30 -2.37 -1.95
C VAL A 18 -14.30 -1.83 -0.53
N TYR A 19 -13.13 -1.73 0.11
CA TYR A 19 -13.09 -1.37 1.53
C TYR A 19 -11.99 -0.38 1.89
N ASP A 20 -12.25 0.41 2.92
CA ASP A 20 -11.28 1.18 3.70
C ASP A 20 -11.86 1.41 5.10
N ALA A 21 -11.36 0.71 6.11
CA ALA A 21 -11.89 0.82 7.47
C ALA A 21 -11.59 2.17 8.15
N CYS A 22 -10.73 3.00 7.55
CA CYS A 22 -10.27 4.26 8.10
C CYS A 22 -10.83 5.51 7.41
N ARG A 23 -11.47 5.36 6.26
CA ARG A 23 -11.93 6.49 5.45
C ARG A 23 -13.34 6.25 4.93
N ILE A 24 -14.04 7.33 4.59
CA ILE A 24 -15.35 7.31 3.94
C ILE A 24 -15.13 7.33 2.43
N PHE A 25 -15.85 6.49 1.70
CA PHE A 25 -15.89 6.58 0.24
C PHE A 25 -16.78 7.75 -0.21
N PRO A 26 -16.32 8.57 -1.15
CA PRO A 26 -17.16 9.60 -1.74
C PRO A 26 -18.40 9.01 -2.43
N ALA A 27 -19.57 9.62 -2.23
CA ALA A 27 -20.83 9.11 -2.77
C ALA A 27 -20.78 8.88 -4.28
N HIS A 28 -20.17 9.80 -5.04
CA HIS A 28 -20.06 9.67 -6.48
C HIS A 28 -19.29 8.42 -6.96
N MET A 29 -18.31 7.95 -6.17
CA MET A 29 -17.60 6.71 -6.50
C MET A 29 -18.50 5.49 -6.32
N MET A 30 -19.33 5.48 -5.27
CA MET A 30 -20.28 4.41 -5.02
C MET A 30 -21.38 4.40 -6.07
N GLU A 31 -21.88 5.57 -6.47
CA GLU A 31 -22.86 5.74 -7.53
C GLU A 31 -22.41 5.15 -8.86
N LEU A 32 -21.16 5.40 -9.26
CA LEU A 32 -20.57 4.82 -10.48
C LEU A 32 -20.54 3.28 -10.49
N CYS A 33 -20.60 2.66 -9.31
CA CYS A 33 -20.57 1.20 -9.14
C CYS A 33 -21.93 0.63 -8.73
N SER A 34 -23.02 1.40 -8.80
CA SER A 34 -24.35 0.97 -8.36
C SER A 34 -25.22 0.36 -9.47
N GLU A 35 -24.79 0.48 -10.73
CA GLU A 35 -25.58 0.11 -11.90
C GLU A 35 -24.82 -0.85 -12.85
N GLY A 36 -25.56 -1.44 -13.76
CA GLY A 36 -25.01 -2.30 -14.82
C GLY A 36 -24.31 -3.54 -14.25
N ALA A 37 -23.18 -3.89 -14.85
CA ALA A 37 -22.39 -5.07 -14.45
C ALA A 37 -21.83 -4.98 -13.02
N LEU A 38 -21.73 -3.78 -12.46
CA LEU A 38 -21.21 -3.55 -11.10
C LEU A 38 -22.32 -3.51 -10.04
N ALA A 39 -23.59 -3.63 -10.42
CA ALA A 39 -24.68 -3.68 -9.46
C ALA A 39 -24.49 -4.87 -8.51
N GLY A 40 -24.38 -4.58 -7.22
CA GLY A 40 -24.10 -5.57 -6.19
C GLY A 40 -22.70 -5.50 -5.58
N VAL A 41 -21.75 -4.77 -6.16
CA VAL A 41 -20.46 -4.49 -5.51
C VAL A 41 -20.69 -3.84 -4.15
N ARG A 42 -20.08 -4.40 -3.14
CA ARG A 42 -20.25 -3.93 -1.76
C ARG A 42 -19.16 -2.93 -1.41
N PHE A 43 -19.58 -1.81 -0.80
CA PHE A 43 -18.64 -0.86 -0.19
C PHE A 43 -18.65 -1.06 1.32
N ARG A 44 -17.45 -1.17 1.92
CA ARG A 44 -17.25 -1.31 3.37
C ARG A 44 -16.22 -0.27 3.81
N TYR A 45 -16.67 0.67 4.66
CA TYR A 45 -15.82 1.80 5.01
C TYR A 45 -16.08 2.27 6.45
N TYR A 46 -15.41 3.33 6.88
CA TYR A 46 -15.67 3.94 8.18
C TYR A 46 -17.07 4.57 8.18
N ASP A 47 -18.04 3.83 8.67
CA ASP A 47 -19.47 4.19 8.74
C ASP A 47 -20.05 3.69 10.08
N GLU A 48 -19.56 4.29 11.19
CA GLU A 48 -19.80 3.82 12.56
C GLU A 48 -21.29 3.54 12.84
N GLY A 49 -21.62 2.25 12.95
CA GLY A 49 -22.99 1.79 13.15
C GLY A 49 -23.92 1.90 11.94
N GLY A 50 -23.40 2.32 10.79
CA GLY A 50 -24.12 2.41 9.53
C GLY A 50 -24.15 1.10 8.74
N PRO A 51 -24.92 1.06 7.66
CA PRO A 51 -25.12 -0.18 6.87
C PRO A 51 -23.86 -0.58 6.07
N ASN A 52 -22.95 0.34 5.85
CA ASN A 52 -21.70 0.11 5.09
C ASN A 52 -20.48 -0.04 5.99
N ASP A 53 -20.69 -0.17 7.29
CA ASP A 53 -19.58 -0.22 8.23
C ASP A 53 -18.62 -1.39 7.94
N ALA A 54 -17.32 -1.06 7.86
CA ALA A 54 -16.24 -2.03 7.84
C ALA A 54 -16.01 -2.55 9.27
N ALA A 55 -16.99 -3.25 9.82
CA ALA A 55 -16.97 -3.78 11.17
C ALA A 55 -15.76 -4.73 11.34
N GLY A 56 -15.10 -4.63 12.49
CA GLY A 56 -13.97 -5.49 12.82
C GLY A 56 -14.39 -6.93 13.09
N ASP A 57 -13.54 -7.87 12.73
CA ASP A 57 -13.65 -9.27 13.12
C ASP A 57 -12.79 -9.53 14.35
N GLU A 58 -13.44 -9.64 15.52
CA GLU A 58 -12.76 -9.87 16.79
C GLU A 58 -12.03 -11.23 16.85
N SER A 59 -12.36 -12.16 15.96
CA SER A 59 -11.66 -13.44 15.82
C SER A 59 -10.39 -13.35 14.96
N ALA A 60 -10.14 -12.21 14.35
CA ALA A 60 -9.04 -11.96 13.43
C ALA A 60 -8.13 -10.81 13.92
N PRO A 61 -7.49 -10.95 15.10
CA PRO A 61 -6.60 -9.92 15.61
C PRO A 61 -5.34 -9.77 14.76
N VAL A 62 -4.86 -8.55 14.65
CA VAL A 62 -3.54 -8.28 14.08
C VAL A 62 -2.48 -8.48 15.15
N VAL A 63 -1.61 -9.44 14.92
CA VAL A 63 -0.50 -9.77 15.82
C VAL A 63 0.75 -9.08 15.31
N TRP A 64 1.43 -8.36 16.21
CA TRP A 64 2.67 -7.67 15.91
C TRP A 64 3.87 -8.48 16.35
N SER A 65 4.95 -8.42 15.59
CA SER A 65 6.22 -9.13 15.90
C SER A 65 7.05 -8.46 16.99
N ALA A 66 6.66 -7.28 17.44
CA ALA A 66 7.25 -6.57 18.56
C ALA A 66 6.15 -6.02 19.48
N ASP A 67 6.56 -5.46 20.63
CA ASP A 67 5.65 -4.76 21.54
C ASP A 67 5.22 -3.41 20.92
N VAL A 68 4.10 -3.44 20.23
CA VAL A 68 3.48 -2.27 19.61
C VAL A 68 2.45 -1.71 20.59
N ALA A 69 2.83 -0.65 21.31
CA ALA A 69 1.90 0.04 22.18
C ALA A 69 0.84 0.78 21.36
N GLY A 70 -0.40 0.56 21.70
CA GLY A 70 -1.55 1.18 21.02
C GLY A 70 -2.83 0.37 21.26
N ALA A 71 -3.89 0.70 20.56
CA ALA A 71 -5.12 -0.06 20.62
C ALA A 71 -4.94 -1.42 19.93
N ALA A 72 -5.62 -2.44 20.46
CA ALA A 72 -5.74 -3.71 19.78
C ALA A 72 -6.39 -3.49 18.41
N ASN A 73 -5.82 -4.09 17.39
CA ASN A 73 -6.32 -3.99 16.02
C ASN A 73 -6.80 -5.36 15.55
N VAL A 74 -7.89 -5.34 14.81
CA VAL A 74 -8.42 -6.50 14.10
C VAL A 74 -8.59 -6.14 12.63
N VAL A 75 -8.66 -7.11 11.74
CA VAL A 75 -9.04 -6.85 10.36
C VAL A 75 -10.56 -6.71 10.23
N PRO A 76 -11.08 -5.99 9.22
CA PRO A 76 -12.51 -5.98 8.93
C PRO A 76 -13.05 -7.37 8.57
N ALA A 77 -14.29 -7.68 8.92
CA ALA A 77 -14.92 -8.95 8.57
C ALA A 77 -14.90 -9.23 7.06
N CYS A 78 -15.12 -8.21 6.22
CA CYS A 78 -15.03 -8.36 4.77
C CYS A 78 -13.61 -8.74 4.27
N VAL A 79 -12.58 -8.52 5.09
CA VAL A 79 -11.21 -8.93 4.81
C VAL A 79 -10.95 -10.35 5.30
N SER A 80 -11.36 -10.68 6.54
CA SER A 80 -11.16 -12.03 7.09
C SER A 80 -11.92 -13.09 6.29
N GLU A 81 -13.12 -12.76 5.80
CA GLU A 81 -14.00 -13.64 5.00
C GLU A 81 -13.56 -13.77 3.54
N ALA A 82 -12.86 -12.81 2.98
CA ALA A 82 -12.42 -12.85 1.58
C ALA A 82 -11.39 -13.94 1.32
N ASP A 83 -11.48 -14.61 0.18
CA ASP A 83 -10.45 -15.57 -0.27
C ASP A 83 -9.19 -14.87 -0.77
N TYR A 84 -9.35 -13.73 -1.46
CA TYR A 84 -8.26 -12.97 -2.07
C TYR A 84 -8.39 -11.49 -1.79
N LEU A 85 -7.25 -10.80 -1.78
CA LEU A 85 -7.17 -9.35 -1.74
C LEU A 85 -6.48 -8.81 -3.00
N ILE A 86 -6.88 -7.61 -3.40
CA ILE A 86 -6.14 -6.74 -4.31
C ILE A 86 -5.84 -5.46 -3.53
N ASN A 87 -4.56 -5.16 -3.37
CA ASN A 87 -4.13 -3.92 -2.71
C ASN A 87 -3.97 -2.84 -3.77
N LEU A 88 -4.83 -1.83 -3.75
CA LEU A 88 -4.80 -0.68 -4.65
C LEU A 88 -4.45 0.58 -3.87
N ALA A 89 -3.19 0.99 -3.94
CA ALA A 89 -2.67 2.17 -3.27
C ALA A 89 -2.51 3.34 -4.24
N SER A 90 -2.58 4.57 -3.72
CA SER A 90 -2.23 5.76 -4.51
C SER A 90 -0.73 5.96 -4.56
N LEU A 91 -0.20 6.31 -5.71
CA LEU A 91 1.18 6.76 -5.89
C LEU A 91 1.31 8.21 -5.42
N LYS A 92 1.70 8.41 -4.18
CA LYS A 92 1.80 9.75 -3.56
C LYS A 92 2.86 9.79 -2.46
N GLY A 93 3.43 10.97 -2.24
CA GLY A 93 4.24 11.24 -1.05
C GLY A 93 3.39 11.31 0.23
N HIS A 94 4.06 11.37 1.36
CA HIS A 94 3.43 11.45 2.67
C HIS A 94 4.37 12.13 3.67
N SER A 95 3.82 12.82 4.66
CA SER A 95 4.60 13.42 5.77
C SER A 95 5.43 12.39 6.53
N TYR A 96 5.05 11.13 6.49
CA TYR A 96 5.80 9.99 7.06
C TYR A 96 6.71 9.28 6.05
N GLY A 97 6.96 9.88 4.88
CA GLY A 97 7.77 9.31 3.82
C GLY A 97 6.94 8.73 2.68
N LEU A 98 6.89 7.42 2.57
CA LEU A 98 6.17 6.72 1.51
C LEU A 98 4.79 6.23 1.97
N THR A 99 3.79 6.29 1.09
CA THR A 99 2.48 5.67 1.28
C THR A 99 2.11 4.84 0.09
N LEU A 100 2.79 3.77 -0.07
CA LEU A 100 2.58 2.81 -1.13
C LEU A 100 1.72 1.65 -0.60
N CYS A 101 1.88 0.46 -1.16
CA CYS A 101 1.06 -0.69 -0.80
C CYS A 101 1.20 -1.11 0.67
N GLY A 102 2.40 -1.01 1.25
CA GLY A 102 2.61 -1.36 2.66
C GLY A 102 1.76 -0.52 3.60
N LYS A 103 1.81 0.81 3.45
CA LYS A 103 1.03 1.70 4.29
C LYS A 103 -0.47 1.71 3.93
N ASN A 104 -0.86 1.31 2.73
CA ASN A 104 -2.27 1.20 2.35
C ASN A 104 -3.04 0.22 3.25
N HIS A 105 -2.37 -0.79 3.81
CA HIS A 105 -2.97 -1.68 4.80
C HIS A 105 -3.38 -1.02 6.13
N PHE A 106 -3.04 0.25 6.36
CA PHE A 106 -3.64 0.99 7.48
C PHE A 106 -5.16 1.12 7.33
N GLY A 107 -5.66 1.16 6.10
CA GLY A 107 -7.09 1.06 5.78
C GLY A 107 -7.69 -0.32 6.06
N SER A 108 -6.88 -1.31 6.42
CA SER A 108 -7.32 -2.67 6.77
C SER A 108 -7.39 -2.90 8.28
N LEU A 109 -7.30 -1.84 9.09
CA LEU A 109 -7.25 -1.95 10.54
C LEU A 109 -8.49 -1.33 11.19
N VAL A 110 -9.14 -2.11 12.01
CA VAL A 110 -10.21 -1.66 12.90
C VAL A 110 -9.71 -1.77 14.34
N ASN A 111 -9.97 -0.78 15.15
CA ASN A 111 -9.60 -0.78 16.56
C ASN A 111 -10.76 -0.26 17.42
N SER A 112 -10.61 -0.41 18.75
CA SER A 112 -11.64 -0.06 19.73
C SER A 112 -12.01 1.43 19.78
N SER A 113 -11.17 2.30 19.19
CA SER A 113 -11.40 3.75 19.22
C SER A 113 -11.58 4.35 17.82
N ARG A 114 -12.28 3.69 16.97
CA ARG A 114 -12.55 4.03 15.54
C ARG A 114 -12.76 5.50 15.21
N LEU A 115 -13.10 6.32 16.20
CA LEU A 115 -13.35 7.76 16.05
C LEU A 115 -12.17 8.56 15.44
N ARG A 116 -10.95 8.03 15.51
CA ARG A 116 -9.73 8.67 14.96
C ARG A 116 -8.81 7.60 14.38
N PRO A 117 -9.16 7.04 13.23
CA PRO A 117 -8.48 5.85 12.72
C PRO A 117 -6.94 5.91 12.71
N PRO A 118 -6.29 6.96 12.17
CA PRO A 118 -4.84 6.99 12.13
C PRO A 118 -4.17 7.11 13.49
N GLU A 119 -4.67 8.00 14.35
CA GLU A 119 -4.12 8.18 15.69
C GLU A 119 -4.51 7.02 16.59
N ALA A 120 -5.73 6.51 16.44
CA ALA A 120 -6.26 5.42 17.23
C ALA A 120 -5.49 4.11 17.01
N ALA A 121 -5.05 3.85 15.79
CA ALA A 121 -4.20 2.70 15.53
C ALA A 121 -2.88 2.76 16.32
N GLY A 122 -2.40 3.95 16.66
CA GLY A 122 -1.19 4.13 17.47
C GLY A 122 0.11 3.67 16.78
N ILE A 123 0.02 3.29 15.52
CA ILE A 123 1.10 2.59 14.80
C ILE A 123 1.97 3.50 13.95
N HIS A 124 1.58 4.76 13.73
CA HIS A 124 2.35 5.71 12.90
C HIS A 124 3.79 5.90 13.39
N ARG A 125 4.03 5.84 14.69
CA ARG A 125 5.38 5.96 15.26
C ARG A 125 6.32 4.83 14.87
N TYR A 126 5.80 3.73 14.33
CA TYR A 126 6.58 2.61 13.84
C TYR A 126 6.85 2.68 12.34
N VAL A 127 6.55 3.80 11.70
CA VAL A 127 6.84 4.07 10.28
C VAL A 127 7.41 5.45 10.04
N SER A 128 7.18 6.44 10.91
CA SER A 128 7.64 7.81 10.69
C SER A 128 8.89 8.14 11.49
N GLY A 129 9.82 8.89 10.87
CA GLY A 129 11.02 9.39 11.54
C GLY A 129 11.96 8.30 12.06
N GLN A 130 11.82 7.07 11.60
CA GLN A 130 12.68 5.97 11.99
C GLN A 130 13.99 5.99 11.20
N ALA A 131 15.08 5.68 11.89
CA ALA A 131 16.33 5.37 11.22
C ALA A 131 16.22 4.04 10.46
N MET A 132 17.16 3.79 9.55
CA MET A 132 17.32 2.47 8.95
C MET A 132 17.66 1.42 10.02
N GLY A 133 17.24 0.18 9.79
CA GLY A 133 17.46 -0.92 10.72
C GLY A 133 16.59 -0.88 11.98
N MET A 134 15.38 -0.34 11.86
CA MET A 134 14.39 -0.33 12.94
C MET A 134 13.20 -1.23 12.59
N TYR A 135 12.66 -1.90 13.61
CA TYR A 135 11.41 -2.64 13.46
C TYR A 135 10.30 -1.75 12.88
N THR A 136 9.50 -2.27 11.99
CA THR A 136 8.37 -1.56 11.39
C THR A 136 7.14 -2.45 11.26
N VAL A 137 5.98 -1.90 11.58
CA VAL A 137 4.68 -2.57 11.45
C VAL A 137 4.30 -2.89 10.01
N LEU A 138 4.91 -2.22 9.02
CA LEU A 138 4.60 -2.46 7.61
C LEU A 138 5.03 -3.87 7.17
N VAL A 139 6.10 -4.39 7.73
CA VAL A 139 6.54 -5.78 7.47
C VAL A 139 5.54 -6.77 8.04
N ASP A 140 5.04 -6.54 9.25
CA ASP A 140 3.98 -7.39 9.81
C ASP A 140 2.71 -7.37 8.97
N LEU A 141 2.32 -6.22 8.41
CA LEU A 141 1.16 -6.12 7.54
C LEU A 141 1.35 -6.85 6.21
N PHE A 142 2.53 -6.77 5.62
CA PHE A 142 2.88 -7.57 4.45
C PHE A 142 2.90 -9.06 4.73
N ALA A 143 3.42 -9.46 5.90
CA ALA A 143 3.52 -10.86 6.29
C ALA A 143 2.19 -11.46 6.76
N ASN A 144 1.26 -10.63 7.26
CA ASN A 144 0.01 -11.09 7.84
C ASN A 144 -0.80 -11.92 6.84
N ARG A 145 -1.12 -13.18 7.23
CA ARG A 145 -1.82 -14.13 6.36
C ARG A 145 -3.21 -13.67 5.88
N LEU A 146 -3.86 -12.75 6.60
CA LEU A 146 -5.16 -12.19 6.23
C LEU A 146 -5.04 -10.90 5.39
N LEU A 147 -3.84 -10.33 5.27
CA LEU A 147 -3.54 -9.13 4.52
C LEU A 147 -2.57 -9.43 3.37
N GLY A 148 -1.28 -9.18 3.55
CA GLY A 148 -0.30 -9.42 2.48
C GLY A 148 -0.26 -10.87 2.01
N GLY A 149 -0.36 -11.85 2.91
CA GLY A 149 -0.38 -13.27 2.57
C GLY A 149 -1.59 -13.72 1.74
N LYS A 150 -2.67 -12.92 1.68
CA LYS A 150 -3.89 -13.16 0.90
C LYS A 150 -3.95 -12.25 -0.35
N THR A 151 -3.04 -11.28 -0.45
CA THR A 151 -3.02 -10.32 -1.56
C THR A 151 -2.41 -10.96 -2.80
N MET A 152 -3.22 -11.17 -3.81
CA MET A 152 -2.81 -11.77 -5.08
C MET A 152 -2.26 -10.75 -6.09
N LEU A 153 -2.60 -9.48 -5.92
CA LEU A 153 -2.20 -8.39 -6.81
C LEU A 153 -1.99 -7.10 -6.03
N TRP A 154 -0.85 -6.50 -6.23
CA TRP A 154 -0.48 -5.20 -5.71
C TRP A 154 -0.51 -4.18 -6.84
N MET A 155 -1.12 -3.03 -6.59
CA MET A 155 -1.32 -1.99 -7.59
C MET A 155 -0.99 -0.62 -7.00
N LEU A 156 -0.33 0.22 -7.82
CA LEU A 156 -0.20 1.65 -7.53
C LEU A 156 -0.95 2.46 -8.59
N ASP A 157 -1.90 3.25 -8.12
CA ASP A 157 -2.61 4.22 -8.95
C ASP A 157 -1.76 5.49 -9.09
N GLY A 158 -1.11 5.61 -10.21
CA GLY A 158 -0.37 6.79 -10.67
C GLY A 158 -1.05 7.48 -11.86
N LEU A 159 -2.35 7.28 -12.07
CA LEU A 159 -3.08 8.00 -13.13
C LEU A 159 -3.02 9.51 -12.88
N VAL A 160 -3.25 9.91 -11.64
CA VAL A 160 -3.14 11.28 -11.16
C VAL A 160 -2.42 11.27 -9.81
N PRO A 161 -1.09 11.13 -9.80
CA PRO A 161 -0.34 11.03 -8.55
C PRO A 161 -0.42 12.33 -7.75
N ALA A 162 -0.25 12.23 -6.43
CA ALA A 162 -0.29 13.36 -5.53
C ALA A 162 1.07 13.61 -4.86
N THR A 163 1.33 14.87 -4.54
CA THR A 163 2.59 15.25 -3.88
C THR A 163 2.62 14.88 -2.39
N SER A 164 1.46 14.82 -1.73
CA SER A 164 1.33 14.40 -0.33
C SER A 164 -0.10 13.96 -0.01
N GLU A 165 -0.32 13.39 1.19
CA GLU A 165 -1.60 12.87 1.65
C GLU A 165 -2.70 13.93 1.80
N GLY A 166 -2.32 15.18 2.04
CA GLY A 166 -3.26 16.30 2.22
C GLY A 166 -3.29 17.26 1.04
N ALA A 167 -2.54 16.99 -0.02
CA ALA A 167 -2.49 17.88 -1.17
C ALA A 167 -3.77 17.78 -1.99
N SER A 168 -4.30 18.95 -2.40
CA SER A 168 -5.28 18.98 -3.47
C SER A 168 -4.64 18.45 -4.75
N VAL A 169 -5.35 17.57 -5.44
CA VAL A 169 -4.91 17.08 -6.75
C VAL A 169 -5.16 18.19 -7.76
N THR A 170 -4.10 18.91 -8.11
CA THR A 170 -4.13 19.93 -9.17
C THR A 170 -3.40 19.39 -10.40
N ARG A 171 -3.63 20.04 -11.52
CA ARG A 171 -2.96 19.69 -12.78
C ARG A 171 -1.45 19.76 -12.62
N GLU A 172 -0.95 20.83 -12.01
CA GLU A 172 0.47 21.09 -11.79
C GLU A 172 1.10 20.05 -10.83
N ALA A 173 0.38 19.69 -9.77
CA ALA A 173 0.86 18.70 -8.82
C ALA A 173 0.92 17.28 -9.40
N ALA A 174 0.09 16.99 -10.38
CA ALA A 174 0.01 15.69 -11.06
C ALA A 174 0.95 15.56 -12.26
N GLN A 175 1.57 16.66 -12.70
CA GLN A 175 2.58 16.66 -13.75
C GLN A 175 3.96 16.42 -13.13
N TRP A 176 4.67 15.44 -13.67
CA TRP A 176 5.97 15.02 -13.17
C TRP A 176 7.09 15.38 -14.14
N GLU A 177 8.11 16.06 -13.63
CA GLU A 177 9.18 16.64 -14.45
C GLU A 177 10.11 15.60 -15.04
N GLY A 178 10.44 14.56 -14.26
CA GLY A 178 11.40 13.55 -14.70
C GLY A 178 10.86 12.61 -15.78
N ALA A 179 11.75 12.12 -16.67
CA ALA A 179 11.39 11.07 -17.61
C ALA A 179 10.81 9.84 -16.87
N PRO A 180 9.93 9.09 -17.45
CA PRO A 180 9.39 9.17 -18.82
C PRO A 180 8.22 10.16 -18.98
N PHE A 181 7.96 11.00 -17.98
CA PHE A 181 6.79 11.86 -17.91
C PHE A 181 7.01 13.25 -18.54
N ASP A 182 8.25 13.77 -18.47
CA ASP A 182 8.74 14.97 -19.15
C ASP A 182 7.81 16.19 -19.04
N GLY A 183 7.28 16.45 -17.86
CA GLY A 183 6.31 17.49 -17.56
C GLY A 183 4.85 17.11 -17.86
N GLY A 184 4.61 15.87 -18.28
CA GLY A 184 3.27 15.31 -18.48
C GLY A 184 2.70 14.66 -17.22
N PHE A 185 1.46 14.21 -17.32
CA PHE A 185 0.85 13.38 -16.30
C PHE A 185 1.55 12.01 -16.25
N ALA A 186 1.72 11.46 -15.05
CA ALA A 186 2.24 10.10 -14.91
C ALA A 186 1.35 9.08 -15.61
N ALA A 187 0.02 9.25 -15.54
CA ALA A 187 -0.99 8.50 -16.30
C ALA A 187 -0.67 6.98 -16.36
N SER A 188 -0.17 6.45 -15.26
CA SER A 188 0.36 5.08 -15.18
C SER A 188 -0.31 4.29 -14.07
N ILE A 189 -0.42 2.97 -14.28
CA ILE A 189 -0.79 2.01 -13.26
C ILE A 189 0.35 1.02 -13.16
N PHE A 190 0.83 0.78 -11.93
CA PHE A 190 1.84 -0.23 -11.67
C PHE A 190 1.17 -1.48 -11.11
N LEU A 191 1.68 -2.63 -11.49
CA LEU A 191 1.14 -3.94 -11.10
C LEU A 191 2.30 -4.87 -10.72
N SER A 192 2.16 -5.60 -9.63
CA SER A 192 3.10 -6.66 -9.25
C SER A 192 2.41 -7.73 -8.39
N GLN A 193 2.99 -8.93 -8.36
CA GLN A 193 2.69 -9.92 -7.33
C GLN A 193 3.67 -9.85 -6.15
N ASP A 194 4.73 -9.05 -6.26
CA ASP A 194 5.72 -8.80 -5.23
C ASP A 194 5.47 -7.44 -4.58
N PRO A 195 5.06 -7.40 -3.28
CA PRO A 195 4.77 -6.16 -2.56
C PRO A 195 6.00 -5.28 -2.36
N VAL A 196 7.16 -5.87 -2.19
CA VAL A 196 8.39 -5.12 -1.94
C VAL A 196 8.90 -4.51 -3.23
N ALA A 197 8.87 -5.26 -4.33
CA ALA A 197 9.29 -4.78 -5.64
C ALA A 197 8.44 -3.61 -6.13
N ILE A 198 7.11 -3.68 -6.01
CA ILE A 198 6.23 -2.58 -6.44
C ILE A 198 6.43 -1.32 -5.61
N ASP A 199 6.60 -1.47 -4.30
CA ASP A 199 6.83 -0.34 -3.41
C ASP A 199 8.25 0.24 -3.63
N SER A 200 9.26 -0.58 -3.96
CA SER A 200 10.60 -0.12 -4.36
C SER A 200 10.56 0.73 -5.63
N VAL A 201 9.85 0.25 -6.66
CA VAL A 201 9.65 1.01 -7.90
C VAL A 201 8.89 2.31 -7.63
N GLY A 202 7.81 2.25 -6.85
CA GLY A 202 7.04 3.43 -6.45
C GLY A 202 7.88 4.45 -5.68
N ALA A 203 8.76 3.99 -4.78
CA ALA A 203 9.69 4.81 -4.03
C ALA A 203 10.66 5.55 -4.95
N ASP A 204 11.29 4.84 -5.89
CA ASP A 204 12.21 5.43 -6.86
C ASP A 204 11.55 6.54 -7.68
N PHE A 205 10.30 6.31 -8.15
CA PHE A 205 9.56 7.36 -8.86
C PHE A 205 9.25 8.56 -7.97
N LEU A 206 8.80 8.36 -6.73
CA LEU A 206 8.45 9.46 -5.82
C LEU A 206 9.67 10.28 -5.37
N ILE A 207 10.77 9.62 -5.03
CA ILE A 207 12.01 10.27 -4.56
C ILE A 207 12.64 11.10 -5.69
N ASN A 208 12.44 10.71 -6.93
CA ASN A 208 12.95 11.44 -8.09
C ASN A 208 12.01 12.56 -8.60
N GLN A 209 10.97 12.91 -7.84
CA GLN A 209 10.09 14.04 -8.18
C GLN A 209 10.31 15.21 -7.21
N PRO A 210 10.93 16.31 -7.64
CA PRO A 210 11.22 17.46 -6.77
C PRO A 210 9.97 18.01 -6.08
N ALA A 211 8.84 18.05 -6.79
CA ALA A 211 7.56 18.50 -6.23
C ALA A 211 7.02 17.59 -5.12
N VAL A 212 7.37 16.32 -5.12
CA VAL A 212 7.03 15.38 -4.05
C VAL A 212 8.00 15.54 -2.89
N VAL A 213 9.29 15.52 -3.16
CA VAL A 213 10.35 15.61 -2.14
C VAL A 213 10.22 16.89 -1.33
N SER A 214 10.09 18.06 -1.99
CA SER A 214 10.00 19.36 -1.32
C SER A 214 8.79 19.55 -0.41
N ARG A 215 7.78 18.71 -0.53
CA ARG A 215 6.57 18.74 0.31
C ARG A 215 6.57 17.70 1.42
N ASN A 216 7.58 16.84 1.48
CA ASN A 216 7.63 15.72 2.41
C ASN A 216 9.01 15.70 3.09
N ALA A 217 9.11 16.32 4.27
CA ALA A 217 10.37 16.47 5.00
C ALA A 217 11.09 15.13 5.25
N ALA A 218 10.34 14.04 5.40
CA ALA A 218 10.93 12.71 5.57
C ALA A 218 11.68 12.25 4.31
N LEU A 219 11.15 12.54 3.12
CA LEU A 219 11.82 12.25 1.84
C LEU A 219 13.01 13.20 1.60
N GLU A 220 12.81 14.50 1.85
CA GLU A 220 13.86 15.51 1.71
C GLU A 220 15.07 15.21 2.62
N GLY A 221 14.82 14.82 3.86
CA GLY A 221 15.84 14.47 4.83
C GLY A 221 16.37 13.04 4.72
N ASN A 222 15.84 12.22 3.83
CA ASN A 222 16.13 10.78 3.75
C ASN A 222 16.08 10.09 5.13
N LEU A 223 14.98 10.29 5.84
CA LEU A 223 14.79 9.85 7.23
C LEU A 223 14.35 8.38 7.33
N GLY A 224 15.04 7.47 6.67
CA GLY A 224 14.76 6.04 6.72
C GLY A 224 13.40 5.65 6.12
N VAL A 225 12.95 6.40 5.12
CA VAL A 225 11.65 6.18 4.47
C VAL A 225 11.53 4.82 3.80
N GLU A 226 12.65 4.19 3.45
CA GLU A 226 12.76 2.88 2.82
C GLU A 226 13.06 1.76 3.82
N ASN A 227 13.15 2.09 5.10
CA ASN A 227 13.46 1.10 6.14
C ASN A 227 12.62 -0.17 6.00
N TYR A 228 11.31 -0.02 5.77
CA TYR A 228 10.41 -1.17 5.66
C TYR A 228 10.69 -2.06 4.44
N LEU A 229 11.23 -1.51 3.34
CA LEU A 229 11.60 -2.27 2.15
C LEU A 229 12.81 -3.18 2.43
N HIS A 230 13.84 -2.63 3.10
CA HIS A 230 14.98 -3.41 3.54
C HIS A 230 14.59 -4.49 4.56
N GLU A 231 13.78 -4.13 5.54
CA GLU A 231 13.28 -5.06 6.56
C GLU A 231 12.43 -6.19 5.93
N ALA A 232 11.57 -5.87 4.96
CA ALA A 232 10.71 -6.83 4.28
C ALA A 232 11.48 -7.76 3.35
N ALA A 233 12.42 -7.23 2.59
CA ALA A 233 13.28 -8.03 1.69
C ALA A 233 14.17 -9.02 2.48
N LEU A 234 14.60 -8.64 3.66
CA LEU A 234 15.48 -9.42 4.53
C LEU A 234 14.77 -9.98 5.77
N ALA A 235 13.45 -10.21 5.71
CA ALA A 235 12.63 -10.48 6.89
C ALA A 235 13.05 -11.72 7.71
N SER A 236 13.75 -12.68 7.12
CA SER A 236 14.35 -13.82 7.84
C SER A 236 15.57 -13.46 8.69
N ALA A 237 16.27 -12.36 8.33
CA ALA A 237 17.43 -11.82 9.04
C ALA A 237 17.47 -10.29 8.86
N PRO A 238 16.47 -9.56 9.37
CA PRO A 238 16.29 -8.15 9.08
C PRO A 238 17.37 -7.30 9.78
N PRO A 239 17.70 -6.12 9.22
CA PRO A 239 18.68 -5.20 9.83
C PRO A 239 18.34 -4.81 11.28
N SER A 240 17.05 -4.75 11.63
CA SER A 240 16.61 -4.46 13.01
C SER A 240 16.87 -5.60 14.00
N GLY A 241 17.10 -6.83 13.52
CA GLY A 241 17.11 -8.03 14.35
C GLY A 241 15.73 -8.47 14.85
N ALA A 242 14.64 -7.87 14.34
CA ALA A 242 13.28 -8.28 14.70
C ALA A 242 12.97 -9.70 14.22
N ALA A 243 12.20 -10.45 15.00
CA ALA A 243 11.74 -11.79 14.62
C ALA A 243 10.32 -11.69 14.03
N TYR A 244 10.22 -11.29 12.77
CA TYR A 244 8.93 -11.14 12.10
C TYR A 244 8.14 -12.45 12.02
N ARG A 245 6.80 -12.34 12.17
CA ARG A 245 5.85 -13.45 12.19
C ARG A 245 4.65 -13.17 11.30
N ASP A 246 4.08 -14.21 10.69
CA ASP A 246 2.97 -14.15 9.75
C ASP A 246 1.57 -13.95 10.37
N GLY A 247 1.50 -13.64 11.65
CA GLY A 247 0.26 -13.56 12.41
C GLY A 247 -0.28 -14.90 12.90
N ALA A 248 0.18 -16.03 12.36
CA ALA A 248 -0.05 -17.38 12.88
C ALA A 248 1.13 -17.87 13.74
N GLY A 249 2.18 -17.05 13.84
CA GLY A 249 3.37 -17.35 14.64
C GLY A 249 4.52 -18.00 13.87
N ASN A 250 4.37 -18.24 12.58
CA ASN A 250 5.44 -18.78 11.77
C ASN A 250 6.50 -17.71 11.46
N PRO A 251 7.79 -18.05 11.39
CA PRO A 251 8.83 -17.14 10.92
C PRO A 251 8.55 -16.66 9.50
N VAL A 252 8.89 -15.41 9.24
CA VAL A 252 8.75 -14.79 7.90
C VAL A 252 10.07 -14.92 7.16
N GLU A 253 9.98 -15.43 5.94
CA GLU A 253 11.06 -15.40 4.95
C GLU A 253 11.12 -14.02 4.27
N SER A 254 11.88 -13.89 3.18
CA SER A 254 11.81 -12.70 2.33
C SER A 254 10.39 -12.50 1.82
N LEU A 255 9.90 -11.26 1.87
CA LEU A 255 8.57 -10.88 1.38
C LEU A 255 8.61 -10.33 -0.05
N GLY A 256 9.79 -10.23 -0.65
CA GLY A 256 10.00 -9.75 -1.99
C GLY A 256 11.36 -9.14 -2.21
N VAL A 257 11.55 -8.50 -3.36
CA VAL A 257 12.83 -7.95 -3.79
C VAL A 257 12.85 -6.44 -3.61
N HIS A 258 13.86 -5.93 -2.89
CA HIS A 258 14.16 -4.51 -2.81
C HIS A 258 15.45 -4.19 -3.53
N GLU A 259 15.38 -3.29 -4.48
CA GLU A 259 16.52 -2.65 -5.13
C GLU A 259 16.12 -1.30 -5.71
N HIS A 260 17.10 -0.50 -6.05
CA HIS A 260 16.93 0.75 -6.78
C HIS A 260 17.36 0.60 -8.23
N TRP A 261 16.79 1.41 -9.10
CA TRP A 261 17.33 1.55 -10.45
C TRP A 261 18.77 2.08 -10.45
N ASN A 262 19.50 1.74 -11.50
CA ASN A 262 20.93 2.05 -11.60
C ASN A 262 21.27 3.55 -11.58
N ASN A 263 20.39 4.39 -12.13
CA ASN A 263 20.52 5.85 -12.11
C ASN A 263 19.22 6.52 -12.59
N SER A 264 19.11 7.82 -12.36
CA SER A 264 17.91 8.62 -12.70
C SER A 264 17.67 8.82 -14.21
N VAL A 265 18.60 8.44 -15.06
CA VAL A 265 18.51 8.60 -16.52
C VAL A 265 18.02 7.31 -17.17
N GLU A 266 18.74 6.21 -16.98
CA GLU A 266 18.41 4.92 -17.60
C GLU A 266 17.27 4.22 -16.90
N ARG A 267 17.21 4.28 -15.56
CA ARG A 267 16.18 3.69 -14.69
C ARG A 267 15.99 2.19 -14.90
N LEU A 268 17.11 1.49 -15.04
CA LEU A 268 17.15 0.05 -15.24
C LEU A 268 17.38 -0.67 -13.92
N TYR A 269 16.56 -1.64 -13.61
CA TYR A 269 16.73 -2.59 -12.52
C TYR A 269 17.66 -3.74 -12.95
N SER A 270 18.01 -4.61 -12.01
CA SER A 270 18.99 -5.68 -12.26
C SER A 270 18.57 -6.59 -13.41
N ARG A 271 17.32 -7.05 -13.45
CA ARG A 271 16.86 -7.93 -14.54
C ARG A 271 16.72 -7.21 -15.88
N ASP A 272 16.39 -5.91 -15.88
CA ASP A 272 16.40 -5.08 -17.10
C ASP A 272 17.79 -4.99 -17.73
N ARG A 273 18.86 -5.21 -16.92
CA ARG A 273 20.26 -5.24 -17.34
C ARG A 273 20.75 -6.65 -17.68
N GLY A 274 19.87 -7.64 -17.63
CA GLY A 274 20.18 -9.03 -17.97
C GLY A 274 20.74 -9.87 -16.81
N GLU A 275 20.60 -9.40 -15.57
CA GLU A 275 20.91 -10.19 -14.38
C GLU A 275 19.81 -11.25 -14.14
N SER A 276 20.14 -12.35 -13.47
CA SER A 276 19.19 -13.45 -13.25
C SER A 276 18.16 -13.16 -12.15
N GLU A 277 18.50 -12.23 -11.24
CA GLU A 277 17.69 -11.89 -10.07
C GLU A 277 17.44 -10.38 -10.03
N GLY A 278 16.55 -9.94 -9.17
CA GLY A 278 16.20 -8.54 -9.02
C GLY A 278 14.84 -8.19 -9.63
N ILE A 279 14.58 -6.90 -9.80
CA ILE A 279 13.35 -6.37 -10.39
C ILE A 279 13.50 -6.31 -11.92
N GLU A 280 12.40 -6.54 -12.62
CA GLU A 280 12.21 -6.24 -14.04
C GLU A 280 11.04 -5.27 -14.17
N LEU A 281 11.26 -4.11 -14.77
CA LEU A 281 10.23 -3.11 -15.00
C LEU A 281 9.75 -3.10 -16.45
N VAL A 282 8.70 -3.86 -16.72
CA VAL A 282 8.11 -3.92 -18.07
C VAL A 282 7.18 -2.74 -18.31
N ARG A 283 7.50 -1.93 -19.32
CA ARG A 283 6.68 -0.80 -19.73
C ARG A 283 5.76 -1.19 -20.88
N ILE A 284 4.45 -1.09 -20.66
CA ILE A 284 3.43 -1.28 -21.69
C ILE A 284 2.85 0.08 -22.07
N LEU A 285 2.97 0.46 -23.34
CA LEU A 285 2.40 1.68 -23.88
C LEU A 285 1.10 1.33 -24.62
N ARG A 286 0.06 2.15 -24.39
CA ARG A 286 -1.19 2.10 -25.15
C ARG A 286 -1.44 3.41 -25.87
#